data_44e4aa55fdb8057b1f38dbd22920fed2
#
_entry.id   44e4aa55fdb8057b1f38dbd22920fed2
#
_cell.length_a   1.000
_cell.length_b   1.000
_cell.length_c   1.000
_cell.angle_alpha   90.00
_cell.angle_beta   90.00
_cell.angle_gamma   90.00
#
_symmetry.space_group_name_H-M   'P 1'
#
loop_
_entity.id
_entity.type
_entity.pdbx_description
1 polymer ?
#
loop_
_entity_poly.entity_id
_entity_poly.type
_entity_poly.pdbx_seq_one_letter_code
_entity_poly.pdbx_strand_id
1 'polypeptide(L)'
;MEKLNLGLAHIGLTVRDMEVSKRFYQDVLEFDLTYEYTLKKDTGDILLAFLSSGNCAIELVQPPDSQPRESGPVDHLALCVKDIDRVRAVLESRGVPFETGDIHYRPDLFPNGSRWVFFRGPDGERLEINELL
;
A
#
# COMPACT_ATOMS: atom_id res chain seq x y z
N MET A 1 -0.64 -31.60 -13.84
CA MET A 1 0.33 -31.33 -12.77
C MET A 1 -0.22 -30.20 -11.90
N GLU A 2 -0.23 -30.41 -10.62
CA GLU A 2 -0.67 -29.39 -9.69
C GLU A 2 0.27 -28.20 -9.69
N LYS A 3 -0.33 -27.01 -9.58
CA LYS A 3 0.43 -25.76 -9.53
C LYS A 3 0.98 -25.58 -8.11
N LEU A 4 2.29 -25.37 -7.99
CA LEU A 4 2.94 -25.20 -6.70
C LEU A 4 2.77 -23.79 -6.13
N ASN A 5 2.74 -22.79 -7.00
CA ASN A 5 2.54 -21.39 -6.61
C ASN A 5 1.08 -21.01 -6.86
N LEU A 6 0.37 -20.67 -5.79
CA LEU A 6 -1.06 -20.33 -5.84
C LEU A 6 -1.32 -18.82 -5.92
N GLY A 7 -0.27 -18.03 -6.07
CA GLY A 7 -0.38 -16.59 -6.19
C GLY A 7 0.26 -15.87 -5.01
N LEU A 8 0.04 -14.58 -4.94
CA LEU A 8 0.59 -13.72 -3.90
C LEU A 8 -0.21 -13.88 -2.61
N ALA A 9 0.48 -14.19 -1.50
CA ALA A 9 -0.16 -14.26 -0.19
C ALA A 9 -0.36 -12.85 0.41
N HIS A 10 0.71 -12.08 0.47
CA HIS A 10 0.68 -10.69 0.96
C HIS A 10 1.97 -9.98 0.58
N ILE A 11 1.98 -8.66 0.79
CA ILE A 11 3.16 -7.81 0.64
C ILE A 11 3.51 -7.27 2.03
N GLY A 12 4.77 -7.44 2.45
CA GLY A 12 5.25 -6.95 3.75
C GLY A 12 5.79 -5.52 3.63
N LEU A 13 5.34 -4.64 4.52
CA LEU A 13 5.80 -3.26 4.62
C LEU A 13 6.33 -3.02 6.03
N THR A 14 7.58 -2.56 6.14
CA THR A 14 8.14 -2.17 7.42
C THR A 14 7.67 -0.77 7.77
N VAL A 15 7.13 -0.60 8.97
CA VAL A 15 6.58 0.66 9.45
C VAL A 15 7.25 1.09 10.75
N ARG A 16 7.30 2.39 11.02
CA ARG A 16 7.89 2.93 12.25
C ARG A 16 6.88 3.01 13.38
N ASP A 17 5.62 3.27 13.06
CA ASP A 17 4.55 3.40 14.06
C ASP A 17 3.32 2.67 13.55
N MET A 18 3.03 1.52 14.17
CA MET A 18 1.93 0.65 13.77
C MET A 18 0.58 1.37 13.83
N GLU A 19 0.32 2.16 14.86
CA GLU A 19 -0.97 2.84 15.00
C GLU A 19 -1.19 3.89 13.92
N VAL A 20 -0.15 4.63 13.55
CA VAL A 20 -0.21 5.60 12.45
C VAL A 20 -0.49 4.89 11.13
N SER A 21 0.24 3.82 10.84
CA SER A 21 0.09 3.08 9.59
C SER A 21 -1.25 2.35 9.50
N LYS A 22 -1.71 1.71 10.58
CA LYS A 22 -3.05 1.09 10.60
C LYS A 22 -4.13 2.10 10.28
N ARG A 23 -4.11 3.27 10.92
CA ARG A 23 -5.09 4.33 10.65
C ARG A 23 -5.03 4.80 9.20
N PHE A 24 -3.82 4.98 8.68
CA PHE A 24 -3.67 5.39 7.28
C PHE A 24 -4.33 4.38 6.33
N TYR A 25 -3.98 3.11 6.45
CA TYR A 25 -4.52 2.09 5.54
C TYR A 25 -6.02 1.85 5.76
N GLN A 26 -6.52 1.92 6.99
CA GLN A 26 -7.94 1.73 7.28
C GLN A 26 -8.77 2.96 6.91
N ASP A 27 -8.38 4.13 7.38
CA ASP A 27 -9.23 5.34 7.29
C ASP A 27 -9.05 6.08 5.97
N VAL A 28 -7.85 6.10 5.41
CA VAL A 28 -7.56 6.83 4.16
C VAL A 28 -7.77 5.93 2.95
N LEU A 29 -7.22 4.70 2.97
CA LEU A 29 -7.24 3.78 1.83
C LEU A 29 -8.31 2.69 1.93
N GLU A 30 -9.08 2.66 3.01
CA GLU A 30 -10.24 1.76 3.18
C GLU A 30 -9.88 0.27 3.20
N PHE A 31 -8.69 -0.06 3.70
CA PHE A 31 -8.34 -1.46 3.97
C PHE A 31 -9.08 -1.97 5.20
N ASP A 32 -9.38 -3.27 5.21
CA ASP A 32 -9.95 -3.95 6.36
C ASP A 32 -8.86 -4.62 7.17
N LEU A 33 -8.83 -4.36 8.48
CA LEU A 33 -7.91 -5.04 9.39
C LEU A 33 -8.41 -6.48 9.61
N THR A 34 -7.59 -7.47 9.24
CA THR A 34 -7.99 -8.88 9.27
C THR A 34 -7.34 -9.66 10.41
N TYR A 35 -6.13 -9.28 10.85
CA TYR A 35 -5.42 -10.00 11.89
C TYR A 35 -4.33 -9.14 12.50
N GLU A 36 -4.09 -9.30 13.80
CA GLU A 36 -2.98 -8.65 14.50
C GLU A 36 -2.26 -9.68 15.37
N TYR A 37 -0.96 -9.52 15.51
CA TYR A 37 -0.15 -10.39 16.33
C TYR A 37 1.09 -9.66 16.84
N THR A 38 1.47 -9.93 18.08
CA THR A 38 2.73 -9.44 18.65
C THR A 38 3.67 -10.61 18.81
N LEU A 39 4.79 -10.58 18.09
CA LEU A 39 5.82 -11.59 18.15
C LEU A 39 6.84 -11.20 19.23
N LYS A 40 6.87 -11.95 20.32
CA LYS A 40 7.77 -11.70 21.46
C LYS A 40 9.16 -12.23 21.17
N LYS A 41 10.18 -11.38 21.27
CA LYS A 41 11.58 -11.75 21.13
C LYS A 41 12.41 -11.10 22.22
N ASP A 42 13.59 -11.68 22.51
CA ASP A 42 14.52 -11.14 23.53
C ASP A 42 15.00 -9.72 23.18
N THR A 43 15.10 -9.42 21.88
CA THR A 43 15.51 -8.11 21.37
C THR A 43 14.38 -7.07 21.37
N GLY A 44 13.17 -7.46 21.76
CA GLY A 44 12.00 -6.61 21.78
C GLY A 44 10.84 -7.19 20.96
N ASP A 45 9.68 -6.58 21.08
CA ASP A 45 8.48 -7.05 20.41
C ASP A 45 8.43 -6.60 18.96
N ILE A 46 7.98 -7.49 18.07
CA ILE A 46 7.65 -7.17 16.70
C ILE A 46 6.13 -7.13 16.58
N LEU A 47 5.58 -5.99 16.18
CA LEU A 47 4.14 -5.85 15.97
C LEU A 47 3.80 -6.17 14.51
N LEU A 48 2.77 -6.98 14.31
CA LEU A 48 2.29 -7.36 13.00
C LEU A 48 0.82 -7.00 12.86
N ALA A 49 0.43 -6.46 11.71
CA ALA A 49 -0.96 -6.24 11.36
C ALA A 49 -1.19 -6.60 9.90
N PHE A 50 -2.23 -7.38 9.64
CA PHE A 50 -2.63 -7.79 8.29
C PHE A 50 -3.89 -7.04 7.91
N LEU A 51 -3.86 -6.42 6.74
CA LEU A 51 -5.00 -5.67 6.20
C LEU A 51 -5.24 -6.09 4.76
N SER A 52 -6.48 -6.05 4.33
CA SER A 52 -6.81 -6.44 2.96
C SER A 52 -7.81 -5.47 2.32
N SER A 53 -7.72 -5.38 1.00
CA SER A 53 -8.65 -4.64 0.16
C SER A 53 -8.73 -5.36 -1.19
N GLY A 54 -9.91 -5.90 -1.53
CA GLY A 54 -10.06 -6.70 -2.74
C GLY A 54 -9.10 -7.88 -2.73
N ASN A 55 -8.30 -8.01 -3.77
CA ASN A 55 -7.28 -9.07 -3.88
C ASN A 55 -5.91 -8.65 -3.32
N CYS A 56 -5.83 -7.50 -2.67
CA CYS A 56 -4.58 -6.98 -2.10
C CYS A 56 -4.54 -7.24 -0.60
N ALA A 57 -3.53 -7.98 -0.15
CA ALA A 57 -3.27 -8.19 1.27
C ALA A 57 -1.89 -7.63 1.60
N ILE A 58 -1.80 -6.85 2.67
CA ILE A 58 -0.54 -6.31 3.17
C ILE A 58 -0.30 -6.76 4.60
N GLU A 59 0.97 -6.90 4.94
CA GLU A 59 1.42 -7.14 6.29
C GLU A 59 2.24 -5.93 6.74
N LEU A 60 1.77 -5.20 7.74
CA LEU A 60 2.53 -4.13 8.36
C LEU A 60 3.40 -4.76 9.47
N VAL A 61 4.68 -4.46 9.45
CA VAL A 61 5.67 -5.00 10.39
C VAL A 61 6.37 -3.84 11.08
N GLN A 62 6.16 -3.71 12.40
CA GLN A 62 6.91 -2.73 13.20
C GLN A 62 7.96 -3.48 14.01
N PRO A 63 9.26 -3.36 13.65
CA PRO A 63 10.34 -3.95 14.43
C PRO A 63 10.59 -3.16 15.73
N PRO A 64 11.37 -3.71 16.68
CA PRO A 64 11.69 -3.00 17.92
C PRO A 64 12.42 -1.67 17.69
N ASP A 65 13.26 -1.61 16.63
CA ASP A 65 13.95 -0.39 16.22
C ASP A 65 13.19 0.28 15.09
N SER A 66 12.61 1.42 15.35
CA SER A 66 11.77 2.15 14.38
C SER A 66 12.61 3.00 13.41
N GLN A 67 13.59 2.39 12.74
CA GLN A 67 14.45 3.11 11.81
C GLN A 67 13.82 3.23 10.43
N PRO A 68 13.97 4.40 9.75
CA PRO A 68 13.55 4.54 8.36
C PRO A 68 14.28 3.54 7.46
N ARG A 69 13.58 3.02 6.47
CA ARG A 69 14.20 2.10 5.50
C ARG A 69 14.14 2.71 4.11
N GLU A 70 15.19 2.45 3.33
CA GLU A 70 15.23 2.83 1.93
C GLU A 70 14.38 1.88 1.09
N SER A 71 13.94 2.36 -0.08
CA SER A 71 13.24 1.53 -1.04
C SER A 71 14.14 0.41 -1.54
N GLY A 72 13.58 -0.81 -1.65
CA GLY A 72 14.28 -1.97 -2.16
C GLY A 72 13.90 -2.30 -3.60
N PRO A 73 14.14 -3.54 -4.05
CA PRO A 73 13.79 -3.97 -5.41
C PRO A 73 12.31 -3.84 -5.74
N VAL A 74 11.43 -3.94 -4.74
CA VAL A 74 10.01 -3.60 -4.92
C VAL A 74 9.88 -2.08 -4.78
N ASP A 75 9.57 -1.40 -5.89
CA ASP A 75 9.56 0.05 -5.96
C ASP A 75 8.28 0.68 -5.39
N HIS A 76 7.13 0.10 -5.70
CA HIS A 76 5.85 0.67 -5.28
C HIS A 76 4.75 -0.39 -5.23
N LEU A 77 3.65 -0.03 -4.59
CA LEU A 77 2.42 -0.80 -4.55
C LEU A 77 1.34 -0.02 -5.30
N ALA A 78 0.79 -0.62 -6.35
CA ALA A 78 -0.28 -0.01 -7.14
C ALA A 78 -1.63 -0.57 -6.72
N LEU A 79 -2.56 0.33 -6.41
CA LEU A 79 -3.94 0.00 -6.07
C LEU A 79 -4.83 0.26 -7.30
N CYS A 80 -5.63 -0.73 -7.66
CA CYS A 80 -6.55 -0.62 -8.79
C CYS A 80 -7.75 0.24 -8.39
N VAL A 81 -8.06 1.24 -9.21
CA VAL A 81 -9.21 2.11 -8.97
C VAL A 81 -10.04 2.26 -10.24
N LYS A 82 -11.26 2.73 -10.08
CA LYS A 82 -12.15 3.13 -11.16
C LYS A 82 -12.48 4.60 -10.96
N ASP A 83 -12.48 5.38 -12.05
CA ASP A 83 -12.68 6.83 -12.01
C ASP A 83 -11.59 7.50 -11.17
N ILE A 84 -10.37 7.49 -11.70
CA ILE A 84 -9.17 7.94 -10.99
C ILE A 84 -9.24 9.43 -10.59
N ASP A 85 -9.90 10.26 -11.39
CA ASP A 85 -10.06 11.69 -11.05
C ASP A 85 -10.85 11.86 -9.76
N ARG A 86 -11.93 11.10 -9.62
CA ARG A 86 -12.76 11.09 -8.41
C ARG A 86 -11.99 10.54 -7.22
N VAL A 87 -11.31 9.40 -7.40
CA VAL A 87 -10.55 8.76 -6.32
C VAL A 87 -9.45 9.70 -5.83
N ARG A 88 -8.73 10.34 -6.74
CA ARG A 88 -7.72 11.34 -6.38
C ARG A 88 -8.33 12.47 -5.53
N ALA A 89 -9.45 13.03 -5.97
CA ALA A 89 -10.11 14.11 -5.24
C ALA A 89 -10.54 13.68 -3.83
N VAL A 90 -11.05 12.46 -3.68
CA VAL A 90 -11.43 11.90 -2.37
C VAL A 90 -10.19 11.74 -1.47
N LEU A 91 -9.10 11.19 -2.01
CA LEU A 91 -7.87 11.02 -1.23
C LEU A 91 -7.26 12.36 -0.84
N GLU A 92 -7.27 13.35 -1.73
CA GLU A 92 -6.82 14.71 -1.40
C GLU A 92 -7.66 15.30 -0.25
N SER A 93 -8.98 15.08 -0.25
CA SER A 93 -9.85 15.54 0.84
C SER A 93 -9.54 14.84 2.17
N ARG A 94 -8.89 13.68 2.13
CA ARG A 94 -8.44 12.92 3.30
C ARG A 94 -6.99 13.24 3.68
N GLY A 95 -6.40 14.27 3.07
CA GLY A 95 -5.08 14.76 3.43
C GLY A 95 -3.92 14.13 2.68
N VAL A 96 -4.16 13.40 1.58
CA VAL A 96 -3.10 12.77 0.80
C VAL A 96 -2.54 13.77 -0.21
N PRO A 97 -1.23 14.11 -0.13
CA PRO A 97 -0.57 14.88 -1.18
C PRO A 97 -0.06 13.93 -2.27
N PHE A 98 -0.31 14.28 -3.53
CA PHE A 98 0.19 13.51 -4.67
C PHE A 98 1.51 14.07 -5.17
N GLU A 99 2.36 13.22 -5.77
CA GLU A 99 3.69 13.60 -6.23
C GLU A 99 3.65 14.58 -7.40
N THR A 100 2.61 14.50 -8.25
CA THR A 100 2.45 15.37 -9.44
C THR A 100 1.08 16.02 -9.48
N GLY A 101 1.00 17.20 -10.12
CA GLY A 101 -0.27 17.87 -10.36
C GLY A 101 -1.15 17.13 -11.35
N ASP A 102 -0.54 16.54 -12.38
CA ASP A 102 -1.25 15.84 -13.44
C ASP A 102 -1.24 14.33 -13.21
N ILE A 103 -2.34 13.69 -13.59
CA ILE A 103 -2.43 12.22 -13.66
C ILE A 103 -1.72 11.79 -14.94
N HIS A 104 -0.81 10.82 -14.83
CA HIS A 104 -0.10 10.26 -15.97
C HIS A 104 -1.07 9.45 -16.84
N TYR A 105 -0.85 9.46 -18.15
CA TYR A 105 -1.67 8.72 -19.10
C TYR A 105 -0.82 8.15 -20.23
N ARG A 106 -1.02 6.86 -20.52
CA ARG A 106 -0.41 6.19 -21.67
C ARG A 106 -1.47 5.36 -22.40
N PRO A 107 -1.85 5.76 -23.64
CA PRO A 107 -2.86 5.00 -24.38
C PRO A 107 -2.35 3.66 -24.89
N ASP A 108 -1.04 3.49 -25.00
CA ASP A 108 -0.38 2.28 -25.51
C ASP A 108 -0.03 1.27 -24.40
N LEU A 109 -0.28 1.61 -23.15
CA LEU A 109 -0.02 0.73 -22.01
C LEU A 109 -1.28 -0.10 -21.74
N PHE A 110 -1.14 -1.42 -21.70
CA PHE A 110 -2.27 -2.36 -21.67
C PHE A 110 -3.17 -2.18 -22.94
N PRO A 111 -4.20 -3.03 -23.11
CA PRO A 111 -4.96 -2.97 -24.37
C PRO A 111 -5.63 -1.62 -24.68
N ASN A 112 -6.12 -0.93 -23.65
CA ASN A 112 -6.92 0.29 -23.83
C ASN A 112 -6.34 1.53 -23.14
N GLY A 113 -5.12 1.43 -22.61
CA GLY A 113 -4.46 2.53 -21.91
C GLY A 113 -4.56 2.44 -20.40
N SER A 114 -3.74 3.25 -19.74
CA SER A 114 -3.67 3.32 -18.28
C SER A 114 -3.48 4.76 -17.84
N ARG A 115 -4.08 5.11 -16.71
CA ARG A 115 -3.90 6.39 -16.03
C ARG A 115 -3.46 6.11 -14.60
N TRP A 116 -2.46 6.84 -14.09
CA TRP A 116 -1.94 6.60 -12.75
C TRP A 116 -1.34 7.86 -12.13
N VAL A 117 -1.21 7.84 -10.80
CA VAL A 117 -0.54 8.90 -10.04
C VAL A 117 0.00 8.32 -8.73
N PHE A 118 1.13 8.86 -8.24
CA PHE A 118 1.83 8.38 -7.06
C PHE A 118 1.62 9.26 -5.84
N PHE A 119 1.67 8.64 -4.67
CA PHE A 119 1.65 9.30 -3.37
C PHE A 119 2.47 8.47 -2.37
N ARG A 120 2.66 8.99 -1.16
CA ARG A 120 3.46 8.31 -0.15
C ARG A 120 2.61 7.96 1.07
N GLY A 121 2.88 6.78 1.64
CA GLY A 121 2.34 6.39 2.93
C GLY A 121 3.15 6.97 4.09
N PRO A 122 2.75 6.67 5.35
CA PRO A 122 3.37 7.28 6.54
C PRO A 122 4.87 7.02 6.70
N ASP A 123 5.39 5.94 6.13
CA ASP A 123 6.81 5.59 6.20
C ASP A 123 7.57 5.92 4.92
N GLY A 124 6.97 6.70 4.04
CA GLY A 124 7.56 7.05 2.76
C GLY A 124 7.39 5.98 1.69
N GLU A 125 6.66 4.90 1.99
CA GLU A 125 6.38 3.87 0.99
C GLU A 125 5.65 4.47 -0.20
N ARG A 126 6.10 4.11 -1.39
CA ARG A 126 5.55 4.65 -2.62
C ARG A 126 4.30 3.89 -3.02
N LEU A 127 3.20 4.61 -3.12
CA LEU A 127 1.89 4.07 -3.46
C LEU A 127 1.41 4.69 -4.76
N GLU A 128 0.62 3.93 -5.50
CA GLU A 128 0.07 4.35 -6.79
C GLU A 128 -1.42 4.01 -6.82
N ILE A 129 -2.25 4.92 -7.32
CA ILE A 129 -3.57 4.54 -7.80
C ILE A 129 -3.51 4.45 -9.32
N ASN A 130 -4.09 3.38 -9.86
CA ASN A 130 -3.98 3.03 -11.28
C ASN A 130 -5.33 2.61 -11.81
N GLU A 131 -5.73 3.22 -12.92
CA GLU A 131 -6.95 2.88 -13.63
C GLU A 131 -6.60 2.31 -15.00
N LEU A 132 -7.03 1.07 -15.26
CA LEU A 132 -6.96 0.46 -16.58
C LEU A 132 -8.21 0.84 -17.37
N LEU A 133 -8.02 1.40 -18.56
CA LEU A 133 -9.12 1.90 -19.40
C LEU A 133 -9.72 0.83 -20.32
#